data_dc121a5a17d6ac76522fee52150b5c1e
#
_entry.id   dc121a5a17d6ac76522fee52150b5c1e
#
_cell.length_a   1.000
_cell.length_b   1.000
_cell.length_c   1.000
_cell.angle_alpha   90.00
_cell.angle_beta   90.00
_cell.angle_gamma   90.00
#
_symmetry.space_group_name_H-M   'P 1'
#
loop_
_entity.id
_entity.type
_entity.pdbx_description
1 polymer ?
#
loop_
_entity_poly.entity_id
_entity_poly.type
_entity_poly.pdbx_seq_one_letter_code
_entity_poly.pdbx_strand_id
1 'polypeptide(L)'
;MNLLTQYLKPYIGRISLGVSIKFFGSLMDLLLPWILAYIIDSVIPTKQVSAIFAWGGAMVVCSIIAVVTNIIANRMASSVARDTTGSIRHDLFEKVSYLSIPQVEEVGIPSLVSRLTTDTYNIHQTVGMIQRMGIRAPILLLGGIMITATLDPVLTLVLVGVLPFTLVAAVTISKRGIPLFASLQKQVDVLVRTVRENVTGARVIKALSKADYEKKRFDHVKQDVVAAETTANRTMAATPPLMDLFLNIGLTLVIVVSAFRVNQGLTQPGVIIAFLTYFTIILNAMLSITRIFVIVSKGLASADRIQSVLRLPQNMQVIEAPVKEESAHIVFEKVSFTYPNGTRVLKDIDFSLQPGETLGIIGATGSGKSTIVKLLLRLYDPTKGMIRIAGRDIRSIVPTELHQLFGVVLQKDVLFAETIEENIAFGRRFSKEQIEEAAARAQAKEFINQLPKRLAHPLHTKGSNLSGGQKQRVLLSRALAGDPEILILDDSASALDYRTDAQLRKVLRQQFQQTTTVLIAQRISSIQHADKILVLENGQMNGFGSHQKLLAENAIYQAIYQGQTGGADDAEEKNGKTKG
;
A
#
# COMPACT_ATOMS: atom_id res chain seq x y z
N MET A 1 2.37 2.29 -23.94
CA MET A 1 2.45 3.72 -23.53
C MET A 1 2.81 3.74 -22.05
N ASN A 2 3.85 4.44 -21.64
CA ASN A 2 4.26 4.47 -20.24
C ASN A 2 3.19 5.17 -19.39
N LEU A 3 2.96 4.68 -18.17
CA LEU A 3 1.98 5.24 -17.22
C LEU A 3 2.07 6.78 -17.15
N LEU A 4 3.28 7.30 -16.95
CA LEU A 4 3.51 8.74 -16.82
C LEU A 4 3.03 9.52 -18.05
N THR A 5 3.26 9.02 -19.27
CA THR A 5 2.82 9.69 -20.51
C THR A 5 1.29 9.78 -20.56
N GLN A 6 0.59 8.73 -20.13
CA GLN A 6 -0.87 8.69 -20.13
C GLN A 6 -1.45 9.76 -19.18
N TYR A 7 -0.94 9.82 -17.93
CA TYR A 7 -1.47 10.72 -16.90
C TYR A 7 -0.97 12.16 -17.02
N LEU A 8 0.16 12.41 -17.72
CA LEU A 8 0.65 13.77 -17.99
C LEU A 8 -0.01 14.41 -19.21
N LYS A 9 -0.54 13.63 -20.13
CA LYS A 9 -1.16 14.13 -21.39
C LYS A 9 -2.20 15.22 -21.16
N PRO A 10 -3.15 15.13 -20.19
CA PRO A 10 -4.12 16.18 -19.94
C PRO A 10 -3.51 17.52 -19.49
N TYR A 11 -2.31 17.48 -18.93
CA TYR A 11 -1.63 18.65 -18.35
C TYR A 11 -0.58 19.26 -19.25
N ILE A 12 -0.41 18.81 -20.50
CA ILE A 12 0.65 19.27 -21.43
C ILE A 12 0.63 20.80 -21.58
N GLY A 13 -0.54 21.43 -21.71
CA GLY A 13 -0.65 22.88 -21.82
C GLY A 13 -0.11 23.62 -20.59
N ARG A 14 -0.43 23.14 -19.38
CA ARG A 14 0.11 23.69 -18.11
C ARG A 14 1.60 23.43 -17.98
N ILE A 15 2.07 22.26 -18.39
CA ILE A 15 3.50 21.90 -18.39
C ILE A 15 4.25 22.84 -19.33
N SER A 16 3.80 22.99 -20.57
CA SER A 16 4.43 23.85 -21.58
C SER A 16 4.53 25.31 -21.10
N LEU A 17 3.44 25.87 -20.58
CA LEU A 17 3.45 27.23 -20.03
C LEU A 17 4.42 27.37 -18.84
N GLY A 18 4.38 26.41 -17.89
CA GLY A 18 5.30 26.39 -16.74
C GLY A 18 6.76 26.28 -17.14
N VAL A 19 7.05 25.46 -18.16
CA VAL A 19 8.39 25.30 -18.77
C VAL A 19 8.85 26.60 -19.42
N SER A 20 7.98 27.28 -20.19
CA SER A 20 8.32 28.55 -20.85
C SER A 20 8.61 29.64 -19.81
N ILE A 21 7.81 29.76 -18.76
CA ILE A 21 8.07 30.70 -17.66
C ILE A 21 9.39 30.35 -16.94
N LYS A 22 9.66 29.05 -16.72
CA LYS A 22 10.90 28.60 -16.10
C LYS A 22 12.13 28.89 -16.96
N PHE A 23 12.00 28.68 -18.27
CA PHE A 23 13.04 29.02 -19.25
C PHE A 23 13.39 30.50 -19.17
N PHE A 24 12.37 31.38 -19.23
CA PHE A 24 12.56 32.83 -19.15
C PHE A 24 13.21 33.26 -17.81
N GLY A 25 12.73 32.71 -16.68
CA GLY A 25 13.34 32.98 -15.38
C GLY A 25 14.80 32.53 -15.29
N SER A 26 15.12 31.36 -15.88
CA SER A 26 16.52 30.88 -15.90
C SER A 26 17.43 31.74 -16.82
N LEU A 27 16.87 32.31 -17.88
CA LEU A 27 17.59 33.24 -18.73
C LEU A 27 17.90 34.55 -17.97
N MET A 28 16.93 35.05 -17.18
CA MET A 28 17.19 36.22 -16.32
C MET A 28 18.28 35.94 -15.28
N ASP A 29 18.28 34.73 -14.66
CA ASP A 29 19.36 34.32 -13.76
C ASP A 29 20.75 34.38 -14.44
N LEU A 30 20.83 33.96 -15.72
CA LEU A 30 22.07 33.98 -16.50
C LEU A 30 22.52 35.41 -16.92
N LEU A 31 21.61 36.35 -17.07
CA LEU A 31 21.93 37.71 -17.43
C LEU A 31 22.58 38.50 -16.28
N LEU A 32 22.36 38.13 -15.03
CA LEU A 32 22.87 38.87 -13.87
C LEU A 32 24.40 38.99 -13.85
N PRO A 33 25.21 37.93 -14.00
CA PRO A 33 26.65 38.03 -14.05
C PRO A 33 27.16 38.81 -15.28
N TRP A 34 26.45 38.72 -16.41
CA TRP A 34 26.78 39.46 -17.61
C TRP A 34 26.56 40.97 -17.42
N ILE A 35 25.43 41.37 -16.85
CA ILE A 35 25.18 42.80 -16.52
C ILE A 35 26.23 43.33 -15.54
N LEU A 36 26.61 42.54 -14.54
CA LEU A 36 27.65 42.92 -13.58
C LEU A 36 28.98 43.15 -14.27
N ALA A 37 29.41 42.26 -15.17
CA ALA A 37 30.63 42.47 -15.96
C ALA A 37 30.54 43.75 -16.79
N TYR A 38 29.44 43.98 -17.48
CA TYR A 38 29.21 45.17 -18.29
C TYR A 38 29.25 46.48 -17.45
N ILE A 39 28.68 46.46 -16.25
CA ILE A 39 28.77 47.59 -15.33
C ILE A 39 30.23 47.90 -15.00
N ILE A 40 31.02 46.89 -14.66
CA ILE A 40 32.41 47.07 -14.23
C ILE A 40 33.28 47.53 -15.40
N ASP A 41 33.15 46.90 -16.55
CA ASP A 41 34.06 47.10 -17.68
C ASP A 41 33.69 48.28 -18.56
N SER A 42 32.39 48.61 -18.68
CA SER A 42 31.92 49.63 -19.62
C SER A 42 31.30 50.85 -18.95
N VAL A 43 30.53 50.63 -17.86
CA VAL A 43 29.75 51.73 -17.24
C VAL A 43 30.60 52.53 -16.24
N ILE A 44 31.33 51.87 -15.33
CA ILE A 44 32.16 52.53 -14.32
C ILE A 44 33.23 53.42 -14.94
N PRO A 45 33.95 53.06 -16.04
CA PRO A 45 34.94 53.89 -16.66
C PRO A 45 34.40 55.22 -17.20
N THR A 46 33.12 55.31 -17.54
CA THR A 46 32.48 56.56 -18.00
C THR A 46 32.33 57.60 -16.90
N LYS A 47 32.48 57.24 -15.62
CA LYS A 47 32.28 58.07 -14.42
C LYS A 47 30.87 58.72 -14.34
N GLN A 48 29.92 58.26 -15.14
CA GLN A 48 28.53 58.73 -15.13
C GLN A 48 27.71 58.01 -14.05
N VAL A 49 27.44 58.66 -12.94
CA VAL A 49 26.71 58.10 -11.79
C VAL A 49 25.31 57.69 -12.18
N SER A 50 24.64 58.47 -13.05
CA SER A 50 23.28 58.12 -13.57
C SER A 50 23.26 56.79 -14.33
N ALA A 51 24.28 56.51 -15.15
CA ALA A 51 24.38 55.24 -15.87
C ALA A 51 24.62 54.05 -14.92
N ILE A 52 25.41 54.22 -13.85
CA ILE A 52 25.62 53.21 -12.83
C ILE A 52 24.29 52.85 -12.12
N PHE A 53 23.51 53.86 -11.71
CA PHE A 53 22.20 53.64 -11.11
C PHE A 53 21.19 53.00 -12.08
N ALA A 54 21.21 53.39 -13.37
CA ALA A 54 20.33 52.82 -14.37
C ALA A 54 20.60 51.31 -14.59
N TRP A 55 21.85 50.88 -14.76
CA TRP A 55 22.22 49.49 -14.94
C TRP A 55 22.12 48.69 -13.63
N GLY A 56 22.41 49.27 -12.48
CA GLY A 56 22.14 48.69 -11.17
C GLY A 56 20.66 48.46 -10.95
N GLY A 57 19.81 49.40 -11.34
CA GLY A 57 18.35 49.27 -11.35
C GLY A 57 17.89 48.14 -12.28
N ALA A 58 18.44 48.06 -13.49
CA ALA A 58 18.15 46.97 -14.43
C ALA A 58 18.52 45.60 -13.84
N MET A 59 19.63 45.47 -13.16
CA MET A 59 20.04 44.24 -12.48
C MET A 59 19.04 43.83 -11.38
N VAL A 60 18.57 44.79 -10.58
CA VAL A 60 17.53 44.54 -9.56
C VAL A 60 16.21 44.07 -10.21
N VAL A 61 15.78 44.75 -11.29
CA VAL A 61 14.58 44.37 -12.03
C VAL A 61 14.71 42.96 -12.61
N CYS A 62 15.82 42.61 -13.24
CA CYS A 62 16.10 41.25 -13.74
C CYS A 62 16.05 40.22 -12.61
N SER A 63 16.62 40.54 -11.43
CA SER A 63 16.58 39.66 -10.27
C SER A 63 15.14 39.42 -9.76
N ILE A 64 14.33 40.48 -9.67
CA ILE A 64 12.92 40.39 -9.28
C ILE A 64 12.15 39.51 -10.28
N ILE A 65 12.33 39.77 -11.59
CA ILE A 65 11.70 38.97 -12.65
C ILE A 65 12.11 37.50 -12.53
N ALA A 66 13.40 37.20 -12.32
CA ALA A 66 13.89 35.84 -12.14
C ALA A 66 13.24 35.14 -10.94
N VAL A 67 13.14 35.81 -9.79
CA VAL A 67 12.51 35.26 -8.60
C VAL A 67 11.01 35.00 -8.83
N VAL A 68 10.26 35.99 -9.33
CA VAL A 68 8.82 35.88 -9.53
C VAL A 68 8.47 34.76 -10.53
N THR A 69 9.16 34.73 -11.67
CA THR A 69 8.95 33.69 -12.69
C THR A 69 9.31 32.30 -12.18
N ASN A 70 10.41 32.18 -11.40
CA ASN A 70 10.79 30.92 -10.77
C ASN A 70 9.75 30.44 -9.74
N ILE A 71 9.15 31.33 -8.94
CA ILE A 71 8.08 30.99 -7.98
C ILE A 71 6.84 30.50 -8.73
N ILE A 72 6.40 31.25 -9.76
CA ILE A 72 5.23 30.88 -10.55
C ILE A 72 5.42 29.50 -11.20
N ALA A 73 6.55 29.30 -11.89
CA ALA A 73 6.88 28.03 -12.53
C ALA A 73 6.93 26.86 -11.53
N ASN A 74 7.51 27.06 -10.33
CA ASN A 74 7.57 26.04 -9.30
C ASN A 74 6.18 25.70 -8.73
N ARG A 75 5.31 26.69 -8.56
CA ARG A 75 3.89 26.46 -8.15
C ARG A 75 3.13 25.68 -9.22
N MET A 76 3.30 26.03 -10.48
CA MET A 76 2.69 25.29 -11.60
C MET A 76 3.16 23.84 -11.64
N ALA A 77 4.46 23.59 -11.52
CA ALA A 77 5.05 22.25 -11.47
C ALA A 77 4.49 21.42 -10.30
N SER A 78 4.35 22.04 -9.12
CA SER A 78 3.77 21.37 -7.95
C SER A 78 2.28 21.06 -8.12
N SER A 79 1.53 21.96 -8.76
CA SER A 79 0.12 21.72 -9.08
C SER A 79 -0.05 20.54 -10.05
N VAL A 80 0.73 20.50 -11.13
CA VAL A 80 0.71 19.38 -12.09
C VAL A 80 1.09 18.06 -11.40
N ALA A 81 2.15 18.07 -10.57
CA ALA A 81 2.56 16.87 -9.84
C ALA A 81 1.47 16.37 -8.89
N ARG A 82 0.80 17.29 -8.17
CA ARG A 82 -0.33 16.95 -7.28
C ARG A 82 -1.49 16.34 -8.06
N ASP A 83 -1.94 17.00 -9.12
CA ASP A 83 -3.12 16.59 -9.88
C ASP A 83 -2.88 15.26 -10.58
N THR A 84 -1.71 15.07 -11.22
CA THR A 84 -1.29 13.80 -11.83
C THR A 84 -1.25 12.66 -10.80
N THR A 85 -0.66 12.90 -9.63
CA THR A 85 -0.55 11.88 -8.59
C THR A 85 -1.91 11.57 -7.96
N GLY A 86 -2.78 12.58 -7.85
CA GLY A 86 -4.17 12.41 -7.39
C GLY A 86 -4.94 11.45 -8.28
N SER A 87 -4.88 11.66 -9.61
CA SER A 87 -5.53 10.79 -10.59
C SER A 87 -4.98 9.36 -10.54
N ILE A 88 -3.64 9.19 -10.51
CA ILE A 88 -3.01 7.86 -10.40
C ILE A 88 -3.46 7.15 -9.11
N ARG A 89 -3.52 7.85 -7.98
CA ARG A 89 -3.93 7.27 -6.70
C ARG A 89 -5.41 6.87 -6.71
N HIS A 90 -6.26 7.67 -7.33
CA HIS A 90 -7.69 7.38 -7.48
C HIS A 90 -7.89 6.09 -8.28
N ASP A 91 -7.35 6.03 -9.50
CA ASP A 91 -7.51 4.86 -10.38
C ASP A 91 -6.86 3.60 -9.79
N LEU A 92 -5.71 3.77 -9.10
CA LEU A 92 -5.06 2.65 -8.42
C LEU A 92 -5.89 2.14 -7.23
N PHE A 93 -6.50 3.04 -6.44
CA PHE A 93 -7.36 2.65 -5.33
C PHE A 93 -8.62 1.96 -5.83
N GLU A 94 -9.25 2.51 -6.86
CA GLU A 94 -10.39 1.87 -7.53
C GLU A 94 -10.02 0.46 -8.01
N LYS A 95 -8.90 0.34 -8.74
CA LYS A 95 -8.43 -0.95 -9.22
C LYS A 95 -8.18 -1.95 -8.09
N VAL A 96 -7.51 -1.53 -7.02
CA VAL A 96 -7.22 -2.38 -5.85
C VAL A 96 -8.50 -2.84 -5.16
N SER A 97 -9.53 -1.98 -5.09
CA SER A 97 -10.83 -2.31 -4.48
C SER A 97 -11.60 -3.40 -5.24
N TYR A 98 -11.34 -3.53 -6.53
CA TYR A 98 -11.98 -4.55 -7.39
C TYR A 98 -11.05 -5.73 -7.77
N LEU A 99 -9.87 -5.85 -7.16
CA LEU A 99 -9.02 -7.03 -7.34
C LEU A 99 -9.66 -8.27 -6.70
N SER A 100 -9.51 -9.41 -7.35
CA SER A 100 -9.88 -10.70 -6.75
C SER A 100 -8.95 -11.09 -5.62
N ILE A 101 -9.42 -11.92 -4.72
CA ILE A 101 -8.60 -12.43 -3.61
C ILE A 101 -7.30 -13.08 -4.10
N PRO A 102 -7.31 -13.95 -5.15
CA PRO A 102 -6.06 -14.48 -5.74
C PRO A 102 -5.08 -13.39 -6.16
N GLN A 103 -5.57 -12.32 -6.82
CA GLN A 103 -4.72 -11.21 -7.25
C GLN A 103 -4.16 -10.40 -6.07
N VAL A 104 -4.97 -10.19 -5.02
CA VAL A 104 -4.51 -9.54 -3.79
C VAL A 104 -3.45 -10.38 -3.09
N GLU A 105 -3.60 -11.70 -3.05
CA GLU A 105 -2.62 -12.63 -2.46
C GLU A 105 -1.33 -12.68 -3.28
N GLU A 106 -1.40 -12.70 -4.61
CA GLU A 106 -0.26 -12.70 -5.53
C GLU A 106 0.58 -11.42 -5.37
N VAL A 107 -0.05 -10.26 -5.39
CA VAL A 107 0.65 -8.97 -5.24
C VAL A 107 1.10 -8.73 -3.80
N GLY A 108 0.31 -9.18 -2.83
CA GLY A 108 0.52 -9.00 -1.39
C GLY A 108 0.05 -7.64 -0.86
N ILE A 109 -0.69 -7.66 0.25
CA ILE A 109 -1.24 -6.45 0.88
C ILE A 109 -0.16 -5.38 1.18
N PRO A 110 1.02 -5.72 1.75
CA PRO A 110 2.07 -4.72 2.01
C PRO A 110 2.57 -4.04 0.73
N SER A 111 2.63 -4.79 -0.38
CA SER A 111 3.04 -4.27 -1.69
C SER A 111 1.98 -3.31 -2.27
N LEU A 112 0.69 -3.64 -2.16
CA LEU A 112 -0.41 -2.76 -2.58
C LEU A 112 -0.41 -1.45 -1.79
N VAL A 113 -0.25 -1.51 -0.46
CA VAL A 113 -0.12 -0.32 0.39
C VAL A 113 1.08 0.54 -0.01
N SER A 114 2.25 -0.09 -0.26
CA SER A 114 3.45 0.64 -0.72
C SER A 114 3.22 1.35 -2.06
N ARG A 115 2.49 0.72 -3.00
CA ARG A 115 2.16 1.34 -4.29
C ARG A 115 1.23 2.55 -4.14
N LEU A 116 0.23 2.46 -3.25
CA LEU A 116 -0.70 3.58 -2.97
C LEU A 116 -0.04 4.75 -2.22
N THR A 117 1.06 4.50 -1.51
CA THR A 117 1.75 5.50 -0.67
C THR A 117 3.10 5.89 -1.24
N THR A 118 4.12 5.06 -1.06
CA THR A 118 5.51 5.35 -1.40
C THR A 118 5.72 5.51 -2.89
N ASP A 119 5.16 4.61 -3.73
CA ASP A 119 5.35 4.68 -5.17
C ASP A 119 4.65 5.88 -5.79
N THR A 120 3.43 6.22 -5.35
CA THR A 120 2.75 7.45 -5.78
C THR A 120 3.51 8.69 -5.34
N TYR A 121 4.13 8.69 -4.15
CA TYR A 121 4.99 9.78 -3.70
C TYR A 121 6.25 9.93 -4.55
N ASN A 122 6.91 8.82 -4.92
CA ASN A 122 8.07 8.85 -5.82
C ASN A 122 7.71 9.44 -7.20
N ILE A 123 6.53 9.11 -7.73
CA ILE A 123 6.04 9.71 -8.97
C ILE A 123 5.81 11.22 -8.78
N HIS A 124 5.16 11.63 -7.69
CA HIS A 124 4.97 13.04 -7.36
C HIS A 124 6.29 13.82 -7.36
N GLN A 125 7.30 13.29 -6.66
CA GLN A 125 8.63 13.90 -6.62
C GLN A 125 9.28 13.97 -8.00
N THR A 126 9.15 12.91 -8.79
CA THR A 126 9.73 12.82 -10.14
C THR A 126 9.10 13.84 -11.08
N VAL A 127 7.76 13.89 -11.15
CA VAL A 127 7.03 14.85 -12.01
C VAL A 127 7.36 16.29 -11.62
N GLY A 128 7.37 16.59 -10.31
CA GLY A 128 7.71 17.94 -9.82
C GLY A 128 9.18 18.31 -10.06
N MET A 129 10.10 17.36 -9.88
CA MET A 129 11.54 17.61 -10.00
C MET A 129 11.96 17.79 -11.46
N ILE A 130 11.40 16.99 -12.39
CA ILE A 130 11.67 17.15 -13.83
C ILE A 130 11.27 18.56 -14.28
N GLN A 131 10.11 19.06 -13.89
CA GLN A 131 9.63 20.38 -14.29
C GLN A 131 10.42 21.54 -13.63
N ARG A 132 10.84 21.36 -12.37
CA ARG A 132 11.57 22.41 -11.62
C ARG A 132 13.05 22.46 -11.96
N MET A 133 13.74 21.32 -11.86
CA MET A 133 15.20 21.23 -11.99
C MET A 133 15.64 20.61 -13.32
N GLY A 134 14.83 19.66 -13.86
CA GLY A 134 15.17 18.98 -15.11
C GLY A 134 15.24 19.92 -16.31
N ILE A 135 14.56 21.06 -16.25
CA ILE A 135 14.59 22.10 -17.28
C ILE A 135 15.62 23.15 -16.95
N ARG A 136 15.65 23.63 -15.68
CA ARG A 136 16.55 24.71 -15.27
C ARG A 136 18.02 24.30 -15.36
N ALA A 137 18.39 23.09 -14.92
CA ALA A 137 19.79 22.70 -14.86
C ALA A 137 20.48 22.63 -16.24
N PRO A 138 19.87 21.99 -17.30
CA PRO A 138 20.44 22.06 -18.65
C PRO A 138 20.53 23.48 -19.20
N ILE A 139 19.54 24.35 -18.93
CA ILE A 139 19.55 25.74 -19.39
C ILE A 139 20.72 26.51 -18.73
N LEU A 140 20.92 26.39 -17.43
CA LEU A 140 22.02 27.05 -16.72
C LEU A 140 23.39 26.50 -17.14
N LEU A 141 23.49 25.19 -17.41
CA LEU A 141 24.73 24.56 -17.89
C LEU A 141 25.09 25.05 -19.30
N LEU A 142 24.21 24.81 -20.26
CA LEU A 142 24.45 25.12 -21.68
C LEU A 142 24.46 26.63 -21.92
N GLY A 143 23.48 27.34 -21.36
CA GLY A 143 23.39 28.80 -21.47
C GLY A 143 24.57 29.51 -20.79
N GLY A 144 25.02 29.02 -19.62
CA GLY A 144 26.21 29.53 -18.96
C GLY A 144 27.47 29.36 -19.81
N ILE A 145 27.68 28.17 -20.41
CA ILE A 145 28.81 27.92 -21.33
C ILE A 145 28.71 28.79 -22.57
N MET A 146 27.54 28.96 -23.16
CA MET A 146 27.35 29.81 -24.33
C MET A 146 27.66 31.28 -24.03
N ILE A 147 27.18 31.82 -22.92
CA ILE A 147 27.44 33.21 -22.55
C ILE A 147 28.94 33.42 -22.22
N THR A 148 29.55 32.50 -21.47
CA THR A 148 31.00 32.60 -21.18
C THR A 148 31.84 32.53 -22.45
N ALA A 149 31.44 31.72 -23.46
CA ALA A 149 32.12 31.66 -24.76
C ALA A 149 32.05 33.00 -25.55
N THR A 150 30.97 33.79 -25.38
CA THR A 150 30.87 35.11 -25.98
C THR A 150 31.70 36.17 -25.24
N LEU A 151 31.93 35.98 -23.94
CA LEU A 151 32.77 36.91 -23.13
C LEU A 151 34.25 36.67 -23.37
N ASP A 152 34.72 35.44 -23.23
CA ASP A 152 36.11 35.04 -23.50
C ASP A 152 36.21 33.53 -23.83
N PRO A 153 36.46 33.12 -25.08
CA PRO A 153 36.55 31.71 -25.48
C PRO A 153 37.66 30.92 -24.77
N VAL A 154 38.81 31.59 -24.46
CA VAL A 154 39.94 30.90 -23.82
C VAL A 154 39.63 30.58 -22.36
N LEU A 155 39.03 31.50 -21.63
CA LEU A 155 38.59 31.26 -20.26
C LEU A 155 37.46 30.20 -20.23
N THR A 156 36.62 30.17 -21.25
CA THR A 156 35.58 29.15 -21.37
C THR A 156 36.17 27.74 -21.57
N LEU A 157 37.27 27.61 -22.33
CA LEU A 157 37.97 26.32 -22.46
C LEU A 157 38.54 25.85 -21.13
N VAL A 158 39.08 26.76 -20.30
CA VAL A 158 39.52 26.42 -18.93
C VAL A 158 38.36 25.91 -18.09
N LEU A 159 37.23 26.62 -18.12
CA LEU A 159 36.03 26.25 -17.38
C LEU A 159 35.51 24.86 -17.84
N VAL A 160 35.32 24.65 -19.14
CA VAL A 160 34.84 23.39 -19.72
C VAL A 160 35.84 22.27 -19.45
N GLY A 161 37.13 22.52 -19.44
CA GLY A 161 38.19 21.54 -19.13
C GLY A 161 38.10 20.97 -17.71
N VAL A 162 37.54 21.68 -16.74
CA VAL A 162 37.34 21.19 -15.37
C VAL A 162 36.06 20.31 -15.23
N LEU A 163 35.05 20.51 -16.08
CA LEU A 163 33.77 19.79 -15.97
C LEU A 163 33.90 18.26 -16.06
N PRO A 164 34.71 17.67 -16.96
CA PRO A 164 34.87 16.20 -17.01
C PRO A 164 35.42 15.63 -15.70
N PHE A 165 36.35 16.29 -15.04
CA PHE A 165 36.92 15.82 -13.75
C PHE A 165 35.86 15.80 -12.65
N THR A 166 35.08 16.88 -12.56
CA THR A 166 33.97 16.96 -11.60
C THR A 166 32.89 15.93 -11.90
N LEU A 167 32.56 15.68 -13.17
CA LEU A 167 31.62 14.68 -13.59
C LEU A 167 32.10 13.25 -13.23
N VAL A 168 33.35 12.93 -13.54
CA VAL A 168 33.94 11.62 -13.21
C VAL A 168 33.95 11.40 -11.70
N ALA A 169 34.34 12.41 -10.91
CA ALA A 169 34.32 12.33 -9.45
C ALA A 169 32.88 12.08 -8.93
N ALA A 170 31.89 12.87 -9.38
CA ALA A 170 30.50 12.73 -9.00
C ALA A 170 29.93 11.35 -9.34
N VAL A 171 30.17 10.87 -10.56
CA VAL A 171 29.70 9.55 -11.03
C VAL A 171 30.37 8.42 -10.24
N THR A 172 31.69 8.51 -10.00
CA THR A 172 32.43 7.46 -9.28
C THR A 172 31.97 7.35 -7.83
N ILE A 173 31.81 8.46 -7.13
CA ILE A 173 31.32 8.46 -5.75
C ILE A 173 29.87 7.97 -5.71
N SER A 174 29.00 8.43 -6.63
CA SER A 174 27.62 7.99 -6.69
C SER A 174 27.49 6.49 -6.97
N LYS A 175 28.26 5.94 -7.91
CA LYS A 175 28.28 4.49 -8.20
C LYS A 175 28.69 3.65 -6.99
N ARG A 176 29.60 4.14 -6.16
CA ARG A 176 30.02 3.45 -4.92
C ARG A 176 29.03 3.67 -3.77
N GLY A 177 28.50 4.89 -3.64
CA GLY A 177 27.62 5.26 -2.54
C GLY A 177 26.22 4.66 -2.62
N ILE A 178 25.61 4.62 -3.83
CA ILE A 178 24.24 4.10 -4.00
C ILE A 178 24.07 2.67 -3.48
N PRO A 179 24.94 1.69 -3.79
CA PRO A 179 24.84 0.34 -3.23
C PRO A 179 25.01 0.30 -1.71
N LEU A 180 25.84 1.17 -1.12
CA LEU A 180 26.03 1.27 0.33
C LEU A 180 24.75 1.76 1.01
N PHE A 181 24.06 2.76 0.45
CA PHE A 181 22.76 3.19 0.96
C PHE A 181 21.67 2.11 0.80
N ALA A 182 21.72 1.31 -0.26
CA ALA A 182 20.83 0.16 -0.41
C ALA A 182 21.09 -0.92 0.66
N SER A 183 22.36 -1.14 1.02
CA SER A 183 22.75 -2.03 2.13
C SER A 183 22.30 -1.47 3.47
N LEU A 184 22.52 -0.18 3.74
CA LEU A 184 22.03 0.50 4.93
C LEU A 184 20.51 0.33 5.07
N GLN A 185 19.76 0.53 3.98
CA GLN A 185 18.29 0.37 4.01
C GLN A 185 17.89 -1.05 4.45
N LYS A 186 18.58 -2.08 3.98
CA LYS A 186 18.34 -3.47 4.42
C LYS A 186 18.55 -3.64 5.93
N GLN A 187 19.61 -3.05 6.49
CA GLN A 187 19.86 -3.12 7.93
C GLN A 187 18.80 -2.35 8.73
N VAL A 188 18.37 -1.19 8.24
CA VAL A 188 17.26 -0.43 8.84
C VAL A 188 15.96 -1.25 8.82
N ASP A 189 15.68 -1.97 7.74
CA ASP A 189 14.50 -2.84 7.66
C ASP A 189 14.55 -3.99 8.70
N VAL A 190 15.74 -4.54 8.95
CA VAL A 190 15.97 -5.53 10.03
C VAL A 190 15.74 -4.91 11.41
N LEU A 191 16.24 -3.69 11.65
CA LEU A 191 16.03 -2.95 12.89
C LEU A 191 14.54 -2.70 13.13
N VAL A 192 13.82 -2.19 12.14
CA VAL A 192 12.37 -1.93 12.23
C VAL A 192 11.60 -3.22 12.52
N ARG A 193 12.00 -4.35 11.89
CA ARG A 193 11.41 -5.67 12.18
C ARG A 193 11.64 -6.07 13.63
N THR A 194 12.88 -5.96 14.13
CA THR A 194 13.24 -6.30 15.52
C THR A 194 12.44 -5.46 16.52
N VAL A 195 12.30 -4.15 16.29
CA VAL A 195 11.48 -3.27 17.13
C VAL A 195 10.01 -3.70 17.10
N ARG A 196 9.47 -4.01 15.93
CA ARG A 196 8.08 -4.48 15.78
C ARG A 196 7.86 -5.80 16.52
N GLU A 197 8.78 -6.75 16.40
CA GLU A 197 8.75 -8.03 17.13
C GLU A 197 8.75 -7.78 18.64
N ASN A 198 9.61 -6.90 19.14
CA ASN A 198 9.71 -6.58 20.56
C ASN A 198 8.45 -5.90 21.10
N VAL A 199 7.87 -4.96 20.37
CA VAL A 199 6.63 -4.28 20.76
C VAL A 199 5.46 -5.25 20.75
N THR A 200 5.31 -6.06 19.70
CA THR A 200 4.22 -7.05 19.59
C THR A 200 4.39 -8.19 20.62
N GLY A 201 5.64 -8.64 20.84
CA GLY A 201 6.01 -9.71 21.76
C GLY A 201 6.23 -9.25 23.22
N ALA A 202 5.96 -7.99 23.55
CA ALA A 202 6.29 -7.42 24.88
C ALA A 202 5.72 -8.23 26.06
N ARG A 203 4.52 -8.81 25.91
CA ARG A 203 3.91 -9.68 26.94
C ARG A 203 4.74 -10.96 27.16
N VAL A 204 5.21 -11.58 26.08
CA VAL A 204 6.03 -12.80 26.14
C VAL A 204 7.41 -12.49 26.75
N ILE A 205 8.04 -11.40 26.29
CA ILE A 205 9.34 -10.95 26.82
C ILE A 205 9.26 -10.71 28.33
N LYS A 206 8.19 -10.04 28.80
CA LYS A 206 7.96 -9.80 30.24
C LYS A 206 7.64 -11.09 31.00
N ALA A 207 6.78 -11.95 30.46
CA ALA A 207 6.39 -13.21 31.10
C ALA A 207 7.60 -14.16 31.29
N LEU A 208 8.54 -14.15 30.33
CA LEU A 208 9.75 -14.97 30.37
C LEU A 208 10.96 -14.25 31.01
N SER A 209 10.81 -13.00 31.46
CA SER A 209 11.89 -12.17 32.02
C SER A 209 13.12 -12.06 31.09
N LYS A 210 12.90 -11.95 29.75
CA LYS A 210 13.94 -11.94 28.74
C LYS A 210 14.27 -10.54 28.18
N ALA A 211 14.01 -9.49 28.96
CA ALA A 211 14.29 -8.11 28.57
C ALA A 211 15.77 -7.87 28.23
N ASP A 212 16.70 -8.42 29.02
CA ASP A 212 18.14 -8.28 28.79
C ASP A 212 18.62 -9.03 27.54
N TYR A 213 18.02 -10.17 27.22
CA TYR A 213 18.28 -10.90 25.97
C TYR A 213 17.88 -10.07 24.76
N GLU A 214 16.67 -9.52 24.77
CA GLU A 214 16.18 -8.69 23.64
C GLU A 214 16.95 -7.37 23.54
N LYS A 215 17.40 -6.79 24.65
CA LYS A 215 18.27 -5.62 24.66
C LYS A 215 19.61 -5.91 23.95
N LYS A 216 20.25 -7.05 24.26
CA LYS A 216 21.48 -7.46 23.58
C LYS A 216 21.26 -7.70 22.09
N ARG A 217 20.13 -8.36 21.72
CA ARG A 217 19.75 -8.58 20.32
C ARG A 217 19.55 -7.26 19.56
N PHE A 218 18.85 -6.31 20.18
CA PHE A 218 18.65 -4.98 19.62
C PHE A 218 19.97 -4.20 19.48
N ASP A 219 20.84 -4.26 20.49
CA ASP A 219 22.15 -3.60 20.45
C ASP A 219 23.03 -4.13 19.31
N HIS A 220 23.00 -5.43 19.01
CA HIS A 220 23.71 -6.01 17.88
C HIS A 220 23.16 -5.45 16.55
N VAL A 221 21.86 -5.52 16.34
CA VAL A 221 21.22 -5.01 15.12
C VAL A 221 21.45 -3.50 14.95
N LYS A 222 21.41 -2.74 16.05
CA LYS A 222 21.76 -1.31 16.06
C LYS A 222 23.19 -1.07 15.61
N GLN A 223 24.16 -1.87 16.07
CA GLN A 223 25.57 -1.76 15.67
C GLN A 223 25.75 -2.01 14.17
N ASP A 224 25.05 -2.99 13.60
CA ASP A 224 25.08 -3.26 12.16
C ASP A 224 24.55 -2.07 11.34
N VAL A 225 23.47 -1.43 11.81
CA VAL A 225 22.94 -0.21 11.18
C VAL A 225 23.98 0.93 11.25
N VAL A 226 24.58 1.17 12.43
CA VAL A 226 25.57 2.22 12.63
C VAL A 226 26.81 1.99 11.76
N ALA A 227 27.28 0.74 11.65
CA ALA A 227 28.43 0.39 10.78
C ALA A 227 28.11 0.65 9.30
N ALA A 228 26.93 0.20 8.83
CA ALA A 228 26.49 0.42 7.46
C ALA A 228 26.29 1.91 7.16
N GLU A 229 25.68 2.68 8.08
CA GLU A 229 25.47 4.12 7.98
C GLU A 229 26.82 4.88 7.94
N THR A 230 27.71 4.56 8.83
CA THR A 230 29.06 5.15 8.88
C THR A 230 29.79 4.92 7.55
N THR A 231 29.75 3.70 7.02
CA THR A 231 30.41 3.37 5.75
C THR A 231 29.79 4.12 4.57
N ALA A 232 28.46 4.17 4.48
CA ALA A 232 27.74 4.89 3.43
C ALA A 232 28.03 6.40 3.51
N ASN A 233 27.93 6.98 4.71
CA ASN A 233 28.14 8.41 4.92
C ASN A 233 29.60 8.81 4.71
N ARG A 234 30.59 8.04 5.15
CA ARG A 234 32.02 8.30 4.87
C ARG A 234 32.30 8.38 3.37
N THR A 235 31.73 7.45 2.60
CA THR A 235 31.88 7.45 1.14
C THR A 235 31.25 8.68 0.50
N MET A 236 30.04 9.04 0.92
CA MET A 236 29.34 10.19 0.34
C MET A 236 29.84 11.54 0.86
N ALA A 237 30.36 11.59 2.08
CA ALA A 237 30.94 12.78 2.68
C ALA A 237 32.19 13.29 1.94
N ALA A 238 32.83 12.44 1.13
CA ALA A 238 33.92 12.86 0.24
C ALA A 238 33.42 13.73 -0.94
N THR A 239 32.10 13.74 -1.24
CA THR A 239 31.57 14.49 -2.41
C THR A 239 31.77 16.02 -2.28
N PRO A 240 31.29 16.71 -1.20
CA PRO A 240 31.44 18.15 -1.11
C PRO A 240 32.92 18.61 -1.15
N PRO A 241 33.83 18.04 -0.35
CA PRO A 241 35.23 18.49 -0.39
C PRO A 241 35.91 18.32 -1.75
N LEU A 242 35.63 17.22 -2.46
CA LEU A 242 36.15 17.00 -3.82
C LEU A 242 35.57 17.98 -4.82
N MET A 243 34.27 18.28 -4.72
CA MET A 243 33.65 19.29 -5.58
C MET A 243 34.23 20.69 -5.30
N ASP A 244 34.41 21.04 -4.02
CA ASP A 244 35.02 22.29 -3.62
C ASP A 244 36.49 22.38 -4.08
N LEU A 245 37.23 21.29 -4.04
CA LEU A 245 38.60 21.23 -4.57
C LEU A 245 38.63 21.54 -6.08
N PHE A 246 37.79 20.83 -6.89
CA PHE A 246 37.74 21.12 -8.33
C PHE A 246 37.22 22.51 -8.64
N LEU A 247 36.23 23.01 -7.85
CA LEU A 247 35.77 24.39 -7.94
C LEU A 247 36.93 25.36 -7.74
N ASN A 248 37.66 25.23 -6.63
CA ASN A 248 38.76 26.17 -6.29
C ASN A 248 39.93 26.05 -7.25
N ILE A 249 40.30 24.86 -7.72
CA ILE A 249 41.30 24.68 -8.79
C ILE A 249 40.85 25.41 -10.05
N GLY A 250 39.59 25.17 -10.48
CA GLY A 250 39.05 25.82 -11.66
C GLY A 250 39.01 27.36 -11.54
N LEU A 251 38.55 27.89 -10.39
CA LEU A 251 38.54 29.32 -10.10
C LEU A 251 39.96 29.91 -10.12
N THR A 252 40.93 29.23 -9.51
CA THR A 252 42.32 29.63 -9.50
C THR A 252 42.89 29.67 -10.93
N LEU A 253 42.64 28.66 -11.74
CA LEU A 253 43.05 28.60 -13.13
C LEU A 253 42.44 29.76 -13.95
N VAL A 254 41.14 30.02 -13.77
CA VAL A 254 40.46 31.15 -14.42
C VAL A 254 41.10 32.45 -14.00
N ILE A 255 41.40 32.68 -12.71
CA ILE A 255 42.03 33.91 -12.22
C ILE A 255 43.44 34.05 -12.81
N VAL A 256 44.28 33.01 -12.78
CA VAL A 256 45.64 33.06 -13.31
C VAL A 256 45.64 33.35 -14.82
N VAL A 257 44.87 32.61 -15.61
CA VAL A 257 44.77 32.82 -17.06
C VAL A 257 44.20 34.21 -17.38
N SER A 258 43.17 34.64 -16.62
CA SER A 258 42.56 35.95 -16.79
C SER A 258 43.56 37.07 -16.52
N ALA A 259 44.40 36.95 -15.45
CA ALA A 259 45.41 37.95 -15.12
C ALA A 259 46.41 38.15 -16.26
N PHE A 260 46.90 37.07 -16.89
CA PHE A 260 47.73 37.16 -18.09
C PHE A 260 47.02 37.86 -19.24
N ARG A 261 45.78 37.54 -19.50
CA ARG A 261 44.99 38.08 -20.60
C ARG A 261 44.63 39.55 -20.39
N VAL A 262 44.34 39.98 -19.15
CA VAL A 262 44.11 41.39 -18.80
C VAL A 262 45.38 42.21 -19.01
N ASN A 263 46.56 41.69 -18.59
CA ASN A 263 47.82 42.35 -18.81
C ASN A 263 48.16 42.50 -20.30
N GLN A 264 47.67 41.63 -21.16
CA GLN A 264 47.82 41.73 -22.60
C GLN A 264 46.74 42.58 -23.27
N GLY A 265 45.76 43.09 -22.53
CA GLY A 265 44.62 43.86 -23.05
C GLY A 265 43.60 43.03 -23.82
N LEU A 266 43.63 41.69 -23.69
CA LEU A 266 42.76 40.75 -24.41
C LEU A 266 41.44 40.47 -23.70
N THR A 267 41.34 40.79 -22.39
CA THR A 267 40.12 40.63 -21.57
C THR A 267 40.04 41.77 -20.55
N GLN A 268 38.85 41.93 -19.94
CA GLN A 268 38.61 43.03 -19.00
C GLN A 268 38.37 42.49 -17.58
N PRO A 269 38.60 43.28 -16.49
CA PRO A 269 38.47 42.81 -15.11
C PRO A 269 37.06 42.34 -14.72
N GLY A 270 36.00 42.97 -15.26
CA GLY A 270 34.63 42.58 -14.98
C GLY A 270 34.26 41.18 -15.54
N VAL A 271 34.89 40.82 -16.67
CA VAL A 271 34.75 39.45 -17.24
C VAL A 271 35.21 38.40 -16.24
N ILE A 272 36.28 38.65 -15.46
CA ILE A 272 36.78 37.73 -14.44
C ILE A 272 35.67 37.45 -13.41
N ILE A 273 35.03 38.49 -12.89
CA ILE A 273 33.96 38.38 -11.89
C ILE A 273 32.76 37.60 -12.43
N ALA A 274 32.38 37.85 -13.68
CA ALA A 274 31.34 37.07 -14.34
C ALA A 274 31.71 35.59 -14.44
N PHE A 275 32.96 35.27 -14.84
CA PHE A 275 33.43 33.88 -14.93
C PHE A 275 33.40 33.14 -13.60
N LEU A 276 33.79 33.77 -12.49
CA LEU A 276 33.72 33.19 -11.15
C LEU A 276 32.28 32.85 -10.78
N THR A 277 31.33 33.70 -11.13
CA THR A 277 29.90 33.47 -10.89
C THR A 277 29.35 32.37 -11.81
N TYR A 278 29.62 32.43 -13.11
CA TYR A 278 29.18 31.41 -14.06
C TYR A 278 29.74 30.02 -13.73
N PHE A 279 31.00 29.93 -13.31
CA PHE A 279 31.63 28.69 -12.92
C PHE A 279 30.85 28.01 -11.79
N THR A 280 30.44 28.76 -10.78
CA THR A 280 29.62 28.28 -9.67
C THR A 280 28.22 27.83 -10.14
N ILE A 281 27.58 28.63 -11.02
CA ILE A 281 26.26 28.29 -11.58
C ILE A 281 26.34 27.00 -12.38
N ILE A 282 27.33 26.86 -13.27
CA ILE A 282 27.51 25.68 -14.14
C ILE A 282 27.77 24.40 -13.33
N LEU A 283 28.65 24.47 -12.31
CA LEU A 283 28.92 23.33 -11.43
C LEU A 283 27.68 22.89 -10.66
N ASN A 284 26.94 23.84 -10.08
CA ASN A 284 25.69 23.52 -9.37
C ASN A 284 24.64 22.95 -10.30
N ALA A 285 24.56 23.41 -11.54
CA ALA A 285 23.68 22.86 -12.57
C ALA A 285 24.07 21.42 -12.90
N MET A 286 25.34 21.11 -13.06
CA MET A 286 25.85 19.76 -13.32
C MET A 286 25.55 18.81 -12.18
N LEU A 287 25.75 19.18 -10.92
CA LEU A 287 25.41 18.40 -9.75
C LEU A 287 23.89 18.14 -9.66
N SER A 288 23.09 19.12 -10.07
CA SER A 288 21.63 18.99 -10.10
C SER A 288 21.18 17.95 -11.13
N ILE A 289 21.80 17.88 -12.30
CA ILE A 289 21.52 16.86 -13.33
C ILE A 289 21.76 15.45 -12.78
N THR A 290 22.87 15.23 -12.05
CA THR A 290 23.15 13.92 -11.42
C THR A 290 22.06 13.51 -10.41
N ARG A 291 21.61 14.44 -9.59
CA ARG A 291 20.50 14.19 -8.62
C ARG A 291 19.18 13.88 -9.31
N ILE A 292 18.86 14.58 -10.39
CA ILE A 292 17.63 14.35 -11.18
C ILE A 292 17.61 12.94 -11.73
N PHE A 293 18.74 12.45 -12.24
CA PHE A 293 18.82 11.09 -12.79
C PHE A 293 18.40 10.01 -11.78
N VAL A 294 18.86 10.13 -10.54
CA VAL A 294 18.49 9.21 -9.46
C VAL A 294 16.99 9.25 -9.15
N ILE A 295 16.42 10.47 -9.07
CA ILE A 295 15.00 10.66 -8.76
C ILE A 295 14.12 10.12 -9.89
N VAL A 296 14.48 10.40 -11.14
CA VAL A 296 13.76 9.90 -12.33
C VAL A 296 13.81 8.38 -12.39
N SER A 297 14.97 7.77 -12.13
CA SER A 297 15.09 6.30 -12.11
C SER A 297 14.19 5.66 -11.05
N LYS A 298 14.11 6.24 -9.84
CA LYS A 298 13.20 5.78 -8.79
C LYS A 298 11.73 5.95 -9.20
N GLY A 299 11.39 7.08 -9.79
CA GLY A 299 10.03 7.35 -10.24
C GLY A 299 9.56 6.43 -11.36
N LEU A 300 10.43 6.12 -12.34
CA LEU A 300 10.13 5.18 -13.41
C LEU A 300 9.90 3.77 -12.84
N ALA A 301 10.78 3.29 -11.96
CA ALA A 301 10.59 2.01 -11.29
C ALA A 301 9.27 1.94 -10.49
N SER A 302 8.89 3.03 -9.83
CA SER A 302 7.60 3.12 -9.12
C SER A 302 6.42 3.15 -10.09
N ALA A 303 6.54 3.83 -11.22
CA ALA A 303 5.53 3.84 -12.28
C ALA A 303 5.30 2.45 -12.87
N ASP A 304 6.36 1.68 -13.12
CA ASP A 304 6.26 0.31 -13.63
C ASP A 304 5.54 -0.62 -12.64
N ARG A 305 5.82 -0.50 -11.33
CA ARG A 305 5.11 -1.27 -10.29
C ARG A 305 3.63 -0.92 -10.20
N ILE A 306 3.28 0.36 -10.31
CA ILE A 306 1.88 0.79 -10.34
C ILE A 306 1.20 0.29 -11.60
N GLN A 307 1.87 0.43 -12.75
CA GLN A 307 1.34 -0.01 -14.03
C GLN A 307 1.05 -1.51 -14.07
N SER A 308 1.88 -2.34 -13.42
CA SER A 308 1.65 -3.78 -13.32
C SER A 308 0.32 -4.12 -12.63
N VAL A 309 -0.09 -3.34 -11.60
CA VAL A 309 -1.40 -3.53 -10.94
C VAL A 309 -2.55 -3.02 -11.79
N LEU A 310 -2.41 -1.83 -12.37
CA LEU A 310 -3.47 -1.25 -13.21
C LEU A 310 -3.78 -2.11 -14.44
N ARG A 311 -2.79 -2.87 -14.94
CA ARG A 311 -2.94 -3.79 -16.08
C ARG A 311 -3.48 -5.17 -15.73
N LEU A 312 -3.62 -5.51 -14.45
CA LEU A 312 -4.24 -6.77 -14.09
C LEU A 312 -5.63 -6.86 -14.72
N PRO A 313 -6.02 -8.03 -15.28
CA PRO A 313 -7.34 -8.19 -15.85
C PRO A 313 -8.42 -7.87 -14.81
N GLN A 314 -9.51 -7.29 -15.25
CA GLN A 314 -10.70 -7.20 -14.38
C GLN A 314 -11.17 -8.61 -14.08
N ASN A 315 -11.51 -8.77 -12.85
CA ASN A 315 -11.88 -9.90 -12.06
C ASN A 315 -12.63 -11.04 -12.77
N MET A 316 -12.82 -12.14 -12.03
CA MET A 316 -13.58 -13.34 -12.35
C MET A 316 -14.67 -13.04 -13.37
N GLN A 317 -14.45 -13.49 -14.62
CA GLN A 317 -15.38 -13.22 -15.70
C GLN A 317 -16.71 -13.89 -15.42
N VAL A 318 -17.80 -13.17 -15.64
CA VAL A 318 -19.13 -13.77 -15.64
C VAL A 318 -19.25 -14.59 -16.93
N ILE A 319 -19.51 -15.88 -16.80
CA ILE A 319 -19.72 -16.78 -17.94
C ILE A 319 -21.20 -16.94 -18.22
N GLU A 320 -21.57 -17.21 -19.45
CA GLU A 320 -22.91 -17.68 -19.77
C GLU A 320 -23.02 -19.17 -19.45
N ALA A 321 -23.99 -19.54 -18.63
CA ALA A 321 -24.30 -20.92 -18.30
C ALA A 321 -25.81 -21.11 -18.23
N PRO A 322 -26.34 -22.25 -18.70
CA PRO A 322 -27.75 -22.53 -18.63
C PRO A 322 -28.21 -22.68 -17.16
N VAL A 323 -29.39 -22.20 -16.87
CA VAL A 323 -30.06 -22.42 -15.59
C VAL A 323 -30.63 -23.83 -15.60
N LYS A 324 -30.32 -24.61 -14.58
CA LYS A 324 -30.84 -25.97 -14.41
C LYS A 324 -32.03 -25.92 -13.45
N GLU A 325 -33.16 -26.48 -13.86
CA GLU A 325 -34.28 -26.65 -12.93
C GLU A 325 -33.91 -27.70 -11.88
N GLU A 326 -33.62 -27.23 -10.68
CA GLU A 326 -33.26 -28.06 -9.52
C GLU A 326 -34.07 -27.63 -8.30
N SER A 327 -34.51 -28.59 -7.50
CA SER A 327 -35.16 -28.33 -6.21
C SER A 327 -34.16 -27.91 -5.14
N ALA A 328 -32.88 -28.26 -5.33
CA ALA A 328 -31.81 -27.94 -4.40
C ALA A 328 -31.41 -26.48 -4.48
N HIS A 329 -31.20 -25.83 -3.31
CA HIS A 329 -30.78 -24.44 -3.23
C HIS A 329 -29.29 -24.30 -3.47
N ILE A 330 -28.47 -25.18 -2.88
CA ILE A 330 -26.99 -25.17 -3.05
C ILE A 330 -26.57 -26.57 -3.53
N VAL A 331 -25.77 -26.63 -4.61
CA VAL A 331 -25.24 -27.88 -5.16
C VAL A 331 -23.74 -27.74 -5.38
N PHE A 332 -22.97 -28.66 -4.82
CA PHE A 332 -21.56 -28.90 -5.15
C PHE A 332 -21.49 -30.19 -5.97
N GLU A 333 -21.06 -30.10 -7.23
CA GLU A 333 -20.98 -31.25 -8.14
C GLU A 333 -19.50 -31.55 -8.45
N LYS A 334 -18.94 -32.59 -7.83
CA LYS A 334 -17.55 -33.06 -7.97
C LYS A 334 -16.52 -31.96 -7.91
N VAL A 335 -16.67 -31.06 -6.95
CA VAL A 335 -15.83 -29.87 -6.81
C VAL A 335 -14.44 -30.23 -6.31
N SER A 336 -13.41 -29.86 -7.08
CA SER A 336 -12.01 -29.94 -6.65
C SER A 336 -11.36 -28.58 -6.74
N PHE A 337 -10.45 -28.29 -5.81
CA PHE A 337 -9.79 -26.99 -5.74
C PHE A 337 -8.32 -27.07 -5.34
N THR A 338 -7.50 -26.30 -6.07
CA THR A 338 -6.07 -26.11 -5.82
C THR A 338 -5.80 -24.61 -5.76
N TYR A 339 -5.15 -24.13 -4.69
CA TYR A 339 -4.76 -22.74 -4.59
C TYR A 339 -3.70 -22.36 -5.63
N PRO A 340 -3.55 -21.06 -5.99
CA PRO A 340 -2.53 -20.60 -6.96
C PRO A 340 -1.10 -21.02 -6.61
N ASN A 341 -0.79 -21.21 -5.33
CA ASN A 341 0.52 -21.71 -4.87
C ASN A 341 0.74 -23.22 -5.08
N GLY A 342 -0.19 -23.91 -5.77
CA GLY A 342 -0.11 -25.34 -6.06
C GLY A 342 -0.63 -26.26 -4.96
N THR A 343 -1.08 -25.74 -3.82
CA THR A 343 -1.61 -26.56 -2.73
C THR A 343 -3.02 -27.04 -3.07
N ARG A 344 -3.18 -28.35 -3.31
CA ARG A 344 -4.49 -28.98 -3.49
C ARG A 344 -5.17 -29.13 -2.14
N VAL A 345 -6.40 -28.62 -2.01
CA VAL A 345 -7.10 -28.58 -0.72
C VAL A 345 -8.42 -29.34 -0.74
N LEU A 346 -9.13 -29.39 -1.88
CA LEU A 346 -10.38 -30.13 -2.01
C LEU A 346 -10.33 -31.07 -3.21
N LYS A 347 -10.94 -32.25 -3.07
CA LYS A 347 -11.03 -33.27 -4.10
C LYS A 347 -12.41 -33.91 -4.10
N ASP A 348 -13.09 -33.78 -5.25
CA ASP A 348 -14.35 -34.44 -5.60
C ASP A 348 -15.44 -34.27 -4.51
N ILE A 349 -15.64 -33.05 -4.03
CA ILE A 349 -16.70 -32.70 -3.08
C ILE A 349 -18.04 -32.68 -3.80
N ASP A 350 -19.00 -33.49 -3.33
CA ASP A 350 -20.31 -33.69 -3.97
C ASP A 350 -21.41 -33.71 -2.92
N PHE A 351 -22.26 -32.69 -2.86
CA PHE A 351 -23.42 -32.63 -1.97
C PHE A 351 -24.46 -31.62 -2.44
N SER A 352 -25.68 -31.74 -1.93
CA SER A 352 -26.76 -30.79 -2.18
C SER A 352 -27.53 -30.43 -0.91
N LEU A 353 -28.05 -29.20 -0.86
CA LEU A 353 -28.89 -28.67 0.22
C LEU A 353 -30.21 -28.15 -0.35
N GLN A 354 -31.29 -28.42 0.33
CA GLN A 354 -32.60 -27.84 0.03
C GLN A 354 -32.73 -26.43 0.61
N PRO A 355 -33.63 -25.57 0.11
CA PRO A 355 -33.93 -24.28 0.75
C PRO A 355 -34.26 -24.47 2.24
N GLY A 356 -33.68 -23.63 3.10
CA GLY A 356 -33.90 -23.68 4.55
C GLY A 356 -33.13 -24.76 5.31
N GLU A 357 -32.45 -25.72 4.63
CA GLU A 357 -31.64 -26.71 5.33
C GLU A 357 -30.37 -26.10 5.97
N THR A 358 -30.01 -26.65 7.11
CA THR A 358 -28.76 -26.34 7.81
C THR A 358 -27.71 -27.41 7.54
N LEU A 359 -26.55 -26.99 6.98
CA LEU A 359 -25.35 -27.82 6.82
C LEU A 359 -24.34 -27.53 7.93
N GLY A 360 -24.02 -28.55 8.72
CA GLY A 360 -22.86 -28.53 9.62
C GLY A 360 -21.60 -29.05 8.89
N ILE A 361 -20.48 -28.37 8.99
CA ILE A 361 -19.19 -28.84 8.43
C ILE A 361 -18.20 -29.04 9.57
N ILE A 362 -17.67 -30.28 9.69
CA ILE A 362 -16.70 -30.66 10.71
C ILE A 362 -15.52 -31.41 10.09
N GLY A 363 -14.37 -31.38 10.78
CA GLY A 363 -13.13 -32.06 10.38
C GLY A 363 -11.92 -31.42 11.04
N ALA A 364 -10.75 -32.04 10.90
CA ALA A 364 -9.50 -31.56 11.46
C ALA A 364 -9.12 -30.17 10.91
N THR A 365 -8.26 -29.46 11.63
CA THR A 365 -7.69 -28.19 11.13
C THR A 365 -6.92 -28.47 9.83
N GLY A 366 -7.15 -27.65 8.79
CA GLY A 366 -6.53 -27.86 7.47
C GLY A 366 -7.30 -28.81 6.55
N SER A 367 -8.43 -29.42 6.96
CA SER A 367 -9.21 -30.35 6.12
C SER A 367 -9.95 -29.68 4.95
N GLY A 368 -9.94 -28.35 4.84
CA GLY A 368 -10.58 -27.63 3.72
C GLY A 368 -11.92 -26.96 4.04
N LYS A 369 -12.39 -26.96 5.30
CA LYS A 369 -13.68 -26.38 5.70
C LYS A 369 -13.89 -24.94 5.23
N SER A 370 -13.00 -24.03 5.59
CA SER A 370 -13.10 -22.63 5.17
C SER A 370 -12.89 -22.44 3.66
N THR A 371 -12.28 -23.41 2.97
CA THR A 371 -12.16 -23.40 1.51
C THR A 371 -13.51 -23.61 0.82
N ILE A 372 -14.37 -24.48 1.36
CA ILE A 372 -15.76 -24.64 0.89
C ILE A 372 -16.50 -23.30 0.93
N VAL A 373 -16.39 -22.58 2.05
CA VAL A 373 -17.00 -21.24 2.19
C VAL A 373 -16.44 -20.25 1.18
N LYS A 374 -15.10 -20.21 1.02
CA LYS A 374 -14.48 -19.33 0.04
C LYS A 374 -14.94 -19.61 -1.40
N LEU A 375 -15.15 -20.86 -1.75
CA LEU A 375 -15.68 -21.25 -3.06
C LEU A 375 -17.16 -20.90 -3.19
N LEU A 376 -17.99 -21.14 -2.16
CA LEU A 376 -19.40 -20.79 -2.17
C LEU A 376 -19.63 -19.28 -2.32
N LEU A 377 -18.78 -18.47 -1.66
CA LEU A 377 -18.75 -17.00 -1.81
C LEU A 377 -18.10 -16.54 -3.13
N ARG A 378 -17.67 -17.47 -3.96
CA ARG A 378 -16.92 -17.17 -5.18
C ARG A 378 -15.75 -16.21 -4.95
N LEU A 379 -15.03 -16.35 -3.82
CA LEU A 379 -13.74 -15.67 -3.63
C LEU A 379 -12.63 -16.33 -4.48
N TYR A 380 -12.87 -17.58 -4.89
CA TYR A 380 -12.09 -18.37 -5.86
C TYR A 380 -13.05 -19.17 -6.72
N ASP A 381 -12.68 -19.42 -7.97
CA ASP A 381 -13.40 -20.38 -8.82
C ASP A 381 -12.87 -21.80 -8.60
N PRO A 382 -13.71 -22.85 -8.65
CA PRO A 382 -13.27 -24.23 -8.51
C PRO A 382 -12.33 -24.63 -9.66
N THR A 383 -11.33 -25.47 -9.38
CA THR A 383 -10.40 -25.98 -10.40
C THR A 383 -11.10 -27.03 -11.29
N LYS A 384 -12.00 -27.83 -10.71
CA LYS A 384 -12.84 -28.81 -11.41
C LYS A 384 -14.20 -28.86 -10.73
N GLY A 385 -15.21 -29.31 -11.47
CA GLY A 385 -16.58 -29.39 -10.98
C GLY A 385 -17.33 -28.07 -11.09
N MET A 386 -18.48 -28.00 -10.45
CA MET A 386 -19.41 -26.88 -10.54
C MET A 386 -20.11 -26.64 -9.20
N ILE A 387 -20.37 -25.36 -8.89
CA ILE A 387 -21.17 -24.95 -7.75
C ILE A 387 -22.37 -24.19 -8.28
N ARG A 388 -23.57 -24.57 -7.86
CA ARG A 388 -24.81 -23.89 -8.25
C ARG A 388 -25.56 -23.38 -7.03
N ILE A 389 -26.23 -22.26 -7.20
CA ILE A 389 -27.19 -21.68 -6.26
C ILE A 389 -28.49 -21.47 -7.01
N ALA A 390 -29.59 -22.02 -6.52
CA ALA A 390 -30.90 -21.98 -7.15
C ALA A 390 -30.84 -22.36 -8.65
N GLY A 391 -30.10 -23.44 -8.97
CA GLY A 391 -29.91 -23.95 -10.33
C GLY A 391 -28.96 -23.17 -11.21
N ARG A 392 -28.42 -22.02 -10.77
CA ARG A 392 -27.49 -21.18 -11.53
C ARG A 392 -26.05 -21.45 -11.11
N ASP A 393 -25.15 -21.63 -12.09
CA ASP A 393 -23.70 -21.69 -11.82
C ASP A 393 -23.26 -20.36 -11.18
N ILE A 394 -22.55 -20.42 -10.06
CA ILE A 394 -22.08 -19.21 -9.36
C ILE A 394 -21.22 -18.32 -10.25
N ARG A 395 -20.57 -18.89 -11.28
CA ARG A 395 -19.75 -18.15 -12.26
C ARG A 395 -20.61 -17.37 -13.26
N SER A 396 -21.91 -17.72 -13.42
CA SER A 396 -22.86 -17.00 -14.29
C SER A 396 -23.59 -15.86 -13.57
N ILE A 397 -23.44 -15.75 -12.25
CA ILE A 397 -24.09 -14.72 -11.43
C ILE A 397 -23.14 -13.52 -11.30
N VAL A 398 -23.67 -12.31 -11.49
CA VAL A 398 -22.90 -11.08 -11.27
C VAL A 398 -22.48 -10.99 -9.79
N PRO A 399 -21.22 -10.67 -9.45
CA PRO A 399 -20.74 -10.68 -8.06
C PRO A 399 -21.61 -9.87 -7.08
N THR A 400 -22.14 -8.73 -7.51
CA THR A 400 -23.01 -7.89 -6.68
C THR A 400 -24.34 -8.59 -6.36
N GLU A 401 -24.95 -9.28 -7.33
CA GLU A 401 -26.14 -10.10 -7.14
C GLU A 401 -25.84 -11.30 -6.23
N LEU A 402 -24.77 -12.03 -6.54
CA LEU A 402 -24.35 -13.19 -5.76
C LEU A 402 -24.15 -12.86 -4.28
N HIS A 403 -23.39 -11.81 -3.99
CA HIS A 403 -23.06 -11.48 -2.61
C HIS A 403 -24.23 -10.90 -1.81
N GLN A 404 -25.27 -10.39 -2.46
CA GLN A 404 -26.51 -9.95 -1.79
C GLN A 404 -27.30 -11.10 -1.18
N LEU A 405 -27.13 -12.33 -1.70
CA LEU A 405 -27.80 -13.53 -1.16
C LEU A 405 -27.26 -13.93 0.22
N PHE A 406 -26.04 -13.47 0.56
CA PHE A 406 -25.31 -13.98 1.72
C PHE A 406 -25.32 -13.05 2.93
N GLY A 407 -25.58 -13.64 4.11
CA GLY A 407 -25.13 -13.13 5.40
C GLY A 407 -23.88 -13.91 5.83
N VAL A 408 -22.78 -13.24 6.15
CA VAL A 408 -21.50 -13.94 6.36
C VAL A 408 -20.82 -13.49 7.65
N VAL A 409 -20.36 -14.46 8.44
CA VAL A 409 -19.38 -14.27 9.53
C VAL A 409 -18.21 -15.22 9.26
N LEU A 410 -17.03 -14.67 8.98
CA LEU A 410 -15.83 -15.45 8.72
C LEU A 410 -15.00 -15.63 10.00
N GLN A 411 -14.16 -16.67 10.03
CA GLN A 411 -13.28 -16.97 11.16
C GLN A 411 -12.35 -15.81 11.54
N LYS A 412 -11.87 -15.04 10.56
CA LYS A 412 -11.04 -13.83 10.74
C LYS A 412 -11.76 -12.63 10.16
N ASP A 413 -12.87 -12.26 10.76
CA ASP A 413 -13.63 -11.09 10.34
C ASP A 413 -13.18 -9.81 11.05
N VAL A 414 -13.49 -8.65 10.46
CA VAL A 414 -12.97 -7.36 10.90
C VAL A 414 -14.10 -6.36 11.14
N LEU A 415 -14.00 -5.64 12.27
CA LEU A 415 -14.76 -4.43 12.52
C LEU A 415 -13.92 -3.21 12.10
N PHE A 416 -14.55 -2.29 11.39
CA PHE A 416 -13.92 -1.05 10.93
C PHE A 416 -13.97 0.03 12.01
N ALA A 417 -13.06 0.98 11.94
CA ALA A 417 -12.99 2.11 12.88
C ALA A 417 -14.08 3.15 12.55
N GLU A 418 -15.32 2.71 12.68
CA GLU A 418 -16.57 3.45 12.44
C GLU A 418 -17.51 3.18 13.61
N THR A 419 -18.74 3.67 13.59
CA THR A 419 -19.75 3.37 14.61
C THR A 419 -20.23 1.91 14.53
N ILE A 420 -20.91 1.42 15.57
CA ILE A 420 -21.54 0.09 15.56
C ILE A 420 -22.60 0.03 14.45
N GLU A 421 -23.40 1.09 14.31
CA GLU A 421 -24.42 1.20 13.26
C GLU A 421 -23.82 1.07 11.86
N GLU A 422 -22.78 1.84 11.55
CA GLU A 422 -22.06 1.76 10.28
C GLU A 422 -21.44 0.39 10.03
N ASN A 423 -20.93 -0.27 11.08
CA ASN A 423 -20.41 -1.62 10.99
C ASN A 423 -21.51 -2.67 10.70
N ILE A 424 -22.71 -2.51 11.24
CA ILE A 424 -23.85 -3.42 10.97
C ILE A 424 -24.40 -3.16 9.57
N ALA A 425 -24.64 -1.90 9.23
CA ALA A 425 -25.16 -1.52 7.90
C ALA A 425 -24.17 -1.84 6.79
N PHE A 426 -22.90 -1.58 6.99
CA PHE A 426 -21.78 -1.79 6.05
C PHE A 426 -22.10 -1.28 4.63
N GLY A 427 -22.53 -0.03 4.53
CA GLY A 427 -22.88 0.62 3.27
C GLY A 427 -24.22 0.21 2.66
N ARG A 428 -24.95 -0.73 3.25
CA ARG A 428 -26.30 -1.14 2.84
C ARG A 428 -27.33 -0.14 3.41
N ARG A 429 -28.43 0.06 2.69
CA ARG A 429 -29.51 0.98 3.10
C ARG A 429 -30.50 0.27 4.02
N PHE A 430 -30.22 0.26 5.33
CA PHE A 430 -31.14 -0.23 6.35
C PHE A 430 -31.72 0.92 7.17
N SER A 431 -32.98 0.76 7.61
CA SER A 431 -33.54 1.67 8.62
C SER A 431 -32.91 1.38 9.99
N LYS A 432 -33.04 2.34 10.89
CA LYS A 432 -32.53 2.20 12.26
C LYS A 432 -33.19 1.02 12.97
N GLU A 433 -34.47 0.81 12.72
CA GLU A 433 -35.28 -0.29 13.27
C GLU A 433 -34.73 -1.64 12.79
N GLN A 434 -34.39 -1.77 11.52
CA GLN A 434 -33.79 -2.99 10.95
C GLN A 434 -32.42 -3.28 11.59
N ILE A 435 -31.62 -2.25 11.84
CA ILE A 435 -30.31 -2.40 12.52
C ILE A 435 -30.51 -2.82 13.99
N GLU A 436 -31.46 -2.20 14.70
CA GLU A 436 -31.79 -2.59 16.09
C GLU A 436 -32.33 -4.02 16.18
N GLU A 437 -33.14 -4.42 15.20
CA GLU A 437 -33.66 -5.79 15.11
C GLU A 437 -32.54 -6.79 14.84
N ALA A 438 -31.65 -6.53 13.88
CA ALA A 438 -30.48 -7.35 13.62
C ALA A 438 -29.58 -7.48 14.86
N ALA A 439 -29.39 -6.39 15.60
CA ALA A 439 -28.65 -6.40 16.86
C ALA A 439 -29.36 -7.22 17.96
N ALA A 440 -30.69 -7.19 18.02
CA ALA A 440 -31.48 -8.00 18.95
C ALA A 440 -31.37 -9.49 18.60
N ARG A 441 -31.53 -9.84 17.33
CA ARG A 441 -31.39 -11.21 16.80
C ARG A 441 -30.02 -11.83 17.10
N ALA A 442 -28.96 -11.02 16.98
CA ALA A 442 -27.59 -11.41 17.30
C ALA A 442 -27.23 -11.33 18.79
N GLN A 443 -28.21 -11.11 19.69
CA GLN A 443 -28.00 -10.93 21.13
C GLN A 443 -27.04 -9.77 21.46
N ALA A 444 -26.95 -8.76 20.60
CA ALA A 444 -26.06 -7.61 20.78
C ALA A 444 -26.73 -6.41 21.47
N LYS A 445 -28.08 -6.31 21.42
CA LYS A 445 -28.85 -5.14 21.87
C LYS A 445 -28.58 -4.76 23.34
N GLU A 446 -28.43 -5.75 24.22
CA GLU A 446 -28.21 -5.52 25.65
C GLU A 446 -26.91 -4.75 25.91
N PHE A 447 -25.77 -5.26 25.41
CA PHE A 447 -24.49 -4.57 25.65
C PHE A 447 -24.40 -3.25 24.86
N ILE A 448 -25.00 -3.15 23.66
CA ILE A 448 -25.02 -1.91 22.87
C ILE A 448 -25.73 -0.81 23.67
N ASN A 449 -26.84 -1.12 24.32
CA ASN A 449 -27.59 -0.16 25.12
C ASN A 449 -26.83 0.32 26.38
N GLN A 450 -25.86 -0.46 26.85
CA GLN A 450 -24.98 -0.07 28.01
C GLN A 450 -23.84 0.85 27.57
N LEU A 451 -23.56 0.96 26.24
CA LEU A 451 -22.53 1.87 25.76
C LEU A 451 -23.00 3.34 25.74
N PRO A 452 -22.13 4.32 26.04
CA PRO A 452 -22.51 5.74 26.19
C PRO A 452 -23.25 6.32 24.96
N LYS A 453 -22.92 5.86 23.77
CA LYS A 453 -23.53 6.33 22.50
C LYS A 453 -24.36 5.25 21.79
N ARG A 454 -24.63 4.13 22.43
CA ARG A 454 -25.40 3.00 21.88
C ARG A 454 -24.91 2.62 20.48
N LEU A 455 -25.78 2.55 19.47
CA LEU A 455 -25.42 2.24 18.07
C LEU A 455 -24.42 3.24 17.46
N ALA A 456 -24.46 4.51 17.84
CA ALA A 456 -23.51 5.53 17.41
C ALA A 456 -22.17 5.49 18.17
N HIS A 457 -21.91 4.44 19.00
CA HIS A 457 -20.64 4.29 19.70
C HIS A 457 -19.51 3.98 18.69
N PRO A 458 -18.41 4.79 18.69
CA PRO A 458 -17.30 4.59 17.77
C PRO A 458 -16.47 3.38 18.17
N LEU A 459 -16.09 2.58 17.19
CA LEU A 459 -15.18 1.46 17.36
C LEU A 459 -13.75 1.88 17.01
N HIS A 460 -12.80 1.32 17.73
CA HIS A 460 -11.39 1.41 17.37
C HIS A 460 -11.04 0.39 16.27
N THR A 461 -9.88 0.55 15.64
CA THR A 461 -9.37 -0.40 14.64
C THR A 461 -9.50 -1.84 15.12
N LYS A 462 -10.12 -2.68 14.30
CA LYS A 462 -10.45 -4.09 14.60
C LYS A 462 -11.32 -4.27 15.86
N GLY A 463 -12.09 -3.25 16.23
CA GLY A 463 -12.96 -3.30 17.41
C GLY A 463 -12.20 -3.53 18.72
N SER A 464 -10.97 -3.01 18.87
CA SER A 464 -10.11 -3.29 20.03
C SER A 464 -10.67 -2.80 21.38
N ASN A 465 -11.69 -1.95 21.35
CA ASN A 465 -12.44 -1.47 22.52
C ASN A 465 -13.66 -2.34 22.87
N LEU A 466 -13.87 -3.47 22.20
CA LEU A 466 -14.90 -4.46 22.51
C LEU A 466 -14.27 -5.77 23.00
N SER A 467 -15.00 -6.52 23.84
CA SER A 467 -14.62 -7.89 24.18
C SER A 467 -14.80 -8.83 22.97
N GLY A 468 -14.18 -10.02 22.98
CA GLY A 468 -14.30 -11.01 21.88
C GLY A 468 -15.75 -11.35 21.56
N GLY A 469 -16.57 -11.66 22.59
CA GLY A 469 -17.99 -11.95 22.42
C GLY A 469 -18.83 -10.76 21.95
N GLN A 470 -18.49 -9.52 22.35
CA GLN A 470 -19.15 -8.32 21.83
C GLN A 470 -18.84 -8.11 20.34
N LYS A 471 -17.57 -8.27 19.93
CA LYS A 471 -17.18 -8.21 18.51
C LYS A 471 -17.97 -9.22 17.69
N GLN A 472 -18.02 -10.46 18.17
CA GLN A 472 -18.72 -11.55 17.48
C GLN A 472 -20.19 -11.24 17.29
N ARG A 473 -20.86 -10.68 18.31
CA ARG A 473 -22.27 -10.28 18.25
C ARG A 473 -22.51 -9.12 17.27
N VAL A 474 -21.59 -8.18 17.13
CA VAL A 474 -21.70 -7.12 16.11
C VAL A 474 -21.51 -7.69 14.69
N LEU A 475 -20.58 -8.64 14.50
CA LEU A 475 -20.39 -9.32 13.23
C LEU A 475 -21.61 -10.17 12.84
N LEU A 476 -22.21 -10.86 13.82
CA LEU A 476 -23.48 -11.57 13.65
C LEU A 476 -24.62 -10.62 13.29
N SER A 477 -24.70 -9.44 13.95
CA SER A 477 -25.71 -8.42 13.60
C SER A 477 -25.57 -7.98 12.14
N ARG A 478 -24.32 -7.79 11.65
CA ARG A 478 -24.03 -7.47 10.23
C ARG A 478 -24.53 -8.57 9.29
N ALA A 479 -24.30 -9.83 9.66
CA ALA A 479 -24.68 -10.98 8.84
C ALA A 479 -26.21 -11.21 8.80
N LEU A 480 -26.90 -10.97 9.92
CA LEU A 480 -28.34 -11.17 10.05
C LEU A 480 -29.18 -9.97 9.57
N ALA A 481 -28.54 -8.83 9.29
CA ALA A 481 -29.21 -7.65 8.78
C ALA A 481 -29.66 -7.88 7.33
N GLY A 482 -30.96 -7.68 7.05
CA GLY A 482 -31.53 -7.79 5.72
C GLY A 482 -31.99 -9.19 5.32
N ASP A 483 -32.19 -10.08 6.27
CA ASP A 483 -32.76 -11.42 6.08
C ASP A 483 -32.15 -12.19 4.90
N PRO A 484 -30.87 -12.63 5.02
CA PRO A 484 -30.15 -13.27 3.92
C PRO A 484 -30.79 -14.60 3.52
N GLU A 485 -30.74 -14.93 2.23
CA GLU A 485 -31.20 -16.24 1.72
C GLU A 485 -30.25 -17.38 2.15
N ILE A 486 -28.95 -17.07 2.25
CA ILE A 486 -27.91 -18.01 2.67
C ILE A 486 -27.10 -17.38 3.80
N LEU A 487 -27.02 -18.07 4.93
CA LEU A 487 -26.24 -17.63 6.10
C LEU A 487 -24.99 -18.51 6.25
N ILE A 488 -23.82 -17.90 6.29
CA ILE A 488 -22.54 -18.59 6.48
C ILE A 488 -21.93 -18.16 7.81
N LEU A 489 -21.69 -19.15 8.67
CA LEU A 489 -21.12 -18.96 10.01
C LEU A 489 -19.87 -19.83 10.17
N ASP A 490 -18.68 -19.23 9.94
CA ASP A 490 -17.39 -19.93 10.08
C ASP A 490 -16.80 -19.67 11.47
N ASP A 491 -16.91 -20.67 12.36
CA ASP A 491 -16.45 -20.67 13.77
C ASP A 491 -16.99 -19.47 14.59
N SER A 492 -18.20 -19.02 14.24
CA SER A 492 -18.81 -17.81 14.76
C SER A 492 -19.25 -17.88 16.24
N ALA A 493 -19.36 -19.06 16.81
CA ALA A 493 -19.78 -19.29 18.19
C ALA A 493 -18.60 -19.44 19.18
N SER A 494 -17.35 -19.53 18.70
CA SER A 494 -16.18 -19.87 19.53
C SER A 494 -15.87 -18.84 20.63
N ALA A 495 -16.25 -17.56 20.42
CA ALA A 495 -16.06 -16.47 21.38
C ALA A 495 -17.33 -16.13 22.20
N LEU A 496 -18.45 -16.82 21.96
CA LEU A 496 -19.70 -16.63 22.70
C LEU A 496 -19.73 -17.52 23.95
N ASP A 497 -20.36 -17.01 25.00
CA ASP A 497 -20.73 -17.84 26.14
C ASP A 497 -21.88 -18.79 25.78
N TYR A 498 -22.01 -19.87 26.56
CA TYR A 498 -22.97 -20.94 26.31
C TYR A 498 -24.42 -20.44 26.21
N ARG A 499 -24.81 -19.48 27.05
CA ARG A 499 -26.17 -18.93 27.10
C ARG A 499 -26.48 -18.12 25.84
N THR A 500 -25.56 -17.25 25.44
CA THR A 500 -25.68 -16.42 24.22
C THR A 500 -25.73 -17.28 22.97
N ASP A 501 -24.87 -18.32 22.87
CA ASP A 501 -24.88 -19.27 21.76
C ASP A 501 -26.20 -20.06 21.68
N ALA A 502 -26.72 -20.54 22.82
CA ALA A 502 -28.01 -21.25 22.83
C ALA A 502 -29.19 -20.34 22.41
N GLN A 503 -29.20 -19.07 22.84
CA GLN A 503 -30.20 -18.10 22.43
C GLN A 503 -30.10 -17.76 20.93
N LEU A 504 -28.90 -17.56 20.41
CA LEU A 504 -28.67 -17.34 18.99
C LEU A 504 -29.21 -18.51 18.15
N ARG A 505 -28.87 -19.74 18.51
CA ARG A 505 -29.40 -20.94 17.82
C ARG A 505 -30.94 -21.01 17.86
N LYS A 506 -31.55 -20.61 18.97
CA LYS A 506 -33.01 -20.55 19.05
C LYS A 506 -33.58 -19.54 18.07
N VAL A 507 -32.99 -18.34 17.99
CA VAL A 507 -33.39 -17.30 17.04
C VAL A 507 -33.23 -17.79 15.59
N LEU A 508 -32.10 -18.40 15.25
CA LEU A 508 -31.86 -18.93 13.89
C LEU A 508 -32.93 -19.96 13.51
N ARG A 509 -33.26 -20.90 14.39
CA ARG A 509 -34.30 -21.91 14.13
C ARG A 509 -35.71 -21.34 14.01
N GLN A 510 -36.02 -20.26 14.74
CA GLN A 510 -37.39 -19.73 14.78
C GLN A 510 -37.66 -18.66 13.74
N GLN A 511 -36.66 -17.84 13.44
CA GLN A 511 -36.83 -16.65 12.58
C GLN A 511 -36.20 -16.80 11.21
N PHE A 512 -35.28 -17.77 11.01
CA PHE A 512 -34.56 -17.99 9.76
C PHE A 512 -34.84 -19.37 9.14
N GLN A 513 -36.07 -19.85 9.25
CA GLN A 513 -36.45 -21.19 8.76
C GLN A 513 -36.31 -21.36 7.24
N GLN A 514 -36.44 -20.29 6.48
CA GLN A 514 -36.26 -20.28 5.02
C GLN A 514 -34.82 -20.02 4.59
N THR A 515 -33.97 -19.61 5.51
CA THR A 515 -32.55 -19.29 5.23
C THR A 515 -31.73 -20.59 5.24
N THR A 516 -31.08 -20.90 4.12
CA THR A 516 -30.14 -22.01 4.06
C THR A 516 -28.87 -21.64 4.84
N THR A 517 -28.54 -22.44 5.87
CA THR A 517 -27.43 -22.10 6.77
C THR A 517 -26.25 -23.04 6.58
N VAL A 518 -25.05 -22.51 6.41
CA VAL A 518 -23.78 -23.27 6.41
C VAL A 518 -23.00 -22.91 7.67
N LEU A 519 -22.86 -23.87 8.57
CA LEU A 519 -22.23 -23.72 9.87
C LEU A 519 -20.93 -24.51 9.94
N ILE A 520 -19.79 -23.86 9.98
CA ILE A 520 -18.52 -24.50 10.26
C ILE A 520 -18.27 -24.44 11.77
N ALA A 521 -18.04 -25.59 12.38
CA ALA A 521 -17.71 -25.65 13.80
C ALA A 521 -16.63 -26.69 14.09
N GLN A 522 -15.92 -26.47 15.18
CA GLN A 522 -14.97 -27.41 15.74
C GLN A 522 -15.62 -28.32 16.79
N ARG A 523 -16.79 -27.91 17.31
CA ARG A 523 -17.54 -28.66 18.34
C ARG A 523 -18.77 -29.33 17.73
N ILE A 524 -18.94 -30.62 18.02
CA ILE A 524 -20.12 -31.37 17.58
C ILE A 524 -21.42 -30.77 18.17
N SER A 525 -21.38 -30.31 19.43
CA SER A 525 -22.51 -29.64 20.07
C SER A 525 -23.07 -28.45 19.27
N SER A 526 -22.26 -27.83 18.41
CA SER A 526 -22.68 -26.73 17.56
C SER A 526 -23.43 -27.17 16.32
N ILE A 527 -23.16 -28.38 15.81
CA ILE A 527 -23.70 -28.90 14.53
C ILE A 527 -24.58 -30.11 14.65
N GLN A 528 -24.67 -30.76 15.83
CA GLN A 528 -25.45 -32.01 16.01
C GLN A 528 -26.94 -31.88 15.66
N HIS A 529 -27.43 -30.66 15.59
CA HIS A 529 -28.81 -30.35 15.23
C HIS A 529 -28.96 -29.86 13.78
N ALA A 530 -27.90 -29.86 12.99
CA ALA A 530 -27.97 -29.56 11.57
C ALA A 530 -28.70 -30.67 10.82
N ASP A 531 -29.45 -30.31 9.76
CA ASP A 531 -30.20 -31.30 8.95
C ASP A 531 -29.22 -32.25 8.26
N LYS A 532 -28.07 -31.72 7.82
CA LYS A 532 -26.98 -32.48 7.21
C LYS A 532 -25.66 -32.07 7.80
N ILE A 533 -24.78 -33.02 7.98
CA ILE A 533 -23.41 -32.80 8.46
C ILE A 533 -22.45 -33.37 7.42
N LEU A 534 -21.47 -32.54 7.01
CA LEU A 534 -20.37 -32.91 6.15
C LEU A 534 -19.11 -33.15 6.99
N VAL A 535 -18.61 -34.37 6.99
CA VAL A 535 -17.34 -34.74 7.63
C VAL A 535 -16.22 -34.65 6.60
N LEU A 536 -15.28 -33.72 6.80
CA LEU A 536 -14.16 -33.52 5.91
C LEU A 536 -12.86 -34.09 6.49
N GLU A 537 -12.18 -34.89 5.70
CA GLU A 537 -10.87 -35.44 6.01
C GLU A 537 -9.94 -35.29 4.82
N ASN A 538 -8.76 -34.68 5.03
CA ASN A 538 -7.73 -34.50 4.00
C ASN A 538 -8.27 -33.95 2.65
N GLY A 539 -9.23 -33.02 2.73
CA GLY A 539 -9.81 -32.40 1.56
C GLY A 539 -10.85 -33.26 0.81
N GLN A 540 -11.29 -34.38 1.36
CA GLN A 540 -12.30 -35.25 0.79
C GLN A 540 -13.50 -35.35 1.72
N MET A 541 -14.64 -35.67 1.15
CA MET A 541 -15.86 -35.98 1.88
C MET A 541 -15.75 -37.39 2.46
N ASN A 542 -15.61 -37.51 3.78
CA ASN A 542 -15.55 -38.80 4.48
C ASN A 542 -16.96 -39.29 4.90
N GLY A 543 -17.86 -38.35 5.18
CA GLY A 543 -19.26 -38.68 5.53
C GLY A 543 -20.21 -37.52 5.25
N PHE A 544 -21.45 -37.84 4.93
CA PHE A 544 -22.53 -36.89 4.71
C PHE A 544 -23.88 -37.45 5.16
N GLY A 545 -24.57 -36.76 6.05
CA GLY A 545 -25.87 -37.21 6.57
C GLY A 545 -26.26 -36.55 7.89
N SER A 546 -27.32 -37.03 8.51
CA SER A 546 -27.75 -36.56 9.84
C SER A 546 -26.78 -36.98 10.94
N HIS A 547 -26.84 -36.29 12.08
CA HIS A 547 -26.06 -36.65 13.28
C HIS A 547 -26.18 -38.11 13.65
N GLN A 548 -27.42 -38.64 13.69
CA GLN A 548 -27.68 -40.04 14.07
C GLN A 548 -27.06 -41.03 13.07
N LYS A 549 -27.19 -40.76 11.77
CA LYS A 549 -26.59 -41.58 10.73
C LYS A 549 -25.06 -41.62 10.83
N LEU A 550 -24.44 -40.45 10.96
CA LEU A 550 -23.00 -40.38 11.06
C LEU A 550 -22.46 -40.99 12.36
N LEU A 551 -23.19 -40.85 13.45
CA LEU A 551 -22.81 -41.49 14.72
C LEU A 551 -22.89 -43.03 14.63
N ALA A 552 -23.76 -43.58 13.81
CA ALA A 552 -23.88 -45.04 13.59
C ALA A 552 -22.86 -45.59 12.57
N GLU A 553 -22.57 -44.82 11.50
CA GLU A 553 -21.89 -45.35 10.31
C GLU A 553 -20.47 -44.75 10.07
N ASN A 554 -20.11 -43.63 10.71
CA ASN A 554 -18.86 -42.92 10.39
C ASN A 554 -17.87 -42.95 11.55
N ALA A 555 -16.78 -43.72 11.40
CA ALA A 555 -15.77 -43.89 12.44
C ALA A 555 -15.06 -42.59 12.86
N ILE A 556 -14.83 -41.67 11.90
CA ILE A 556 -14.17 -40.37 12.20
C ILE A 556 -15.11 -39.50 13.00
N TYR A 557 -16.40 -39.45 12.62
CA TYR A 557 -17.37 -38.65 13.37
C TYR A 557 -17.58 -39.23 14.78
N GLN A 558 -17.62 -40.55 14.94
CA GLN A 558 -17.64 -41.21 16.25
C GLN A 558 -16.45 -40.85 17.12
N ALA A 559 -15.22 -40.89 16.55
CA ALA A 559 -13.99 -40.56 17.27
C ALA A 559 -14.00 -39.09 17.74
N ILE A 560 -14.46 -38.17 16.89
CA ILE A 560 -14.59 -36.75 17.26
C ILE A 560 -15.64 -36.57 18.36
N TYR A 561 -16.76 -37.30 18.28
CA TYR A 561 -17.84 -37.26 19.27
C TYR A 561 -17.36 -37.78 20.63
N GLN A 562 -16.75 -38.96 20.66
CA GLN A 562 -16.19 -39.55 21.89
C GLN A 562 -15.12 -38.68 22.52
N GLY A 563 -14.23 -38.12 21.71
CA GLY A 563 -13.18 -37.18 22.21
C GLY A 563 -13.73 -35.90 22.81
N GLN A 564 -14.96 -35.49 22.43
CA GLN A 564 -15.59 -34.26 22.96
C GLN A 564 -16.60 -34.54 24.09
N THR A 565 -17.16 -35.72 24.18
CA THR A 565 -18.15 -36.12 25.21
C THR A 565 -17.53 -36.99 26.31
N GLY A 566 -16.56 -37.85 25.99
CA GLY A 566 -15.95 -38.78 26.95
C GLY A 566 -15.14 -38.11 28.08
N GLY A 567 -14.77 -36.83 27.93
CA GLY A 567 -14.19 -36.06 29.02
C GLY A 567 -15.20 -35.48 30.01
N ALA A 568 -16.51 -35.48 29.68
CA ALA A 568 -17.57 -35.02 30.57
C ALA A 568 -18.03 -36.14 31.54
N ASP A 569 -18.08 -37.37 31.04
CA ASP A 569 -18.47 -38.54 31.88
C ASP A 569 -17.40 -38.86 32.94
N ASP A 570 -16.10 -38.74 32.60
CA ASP A 570 -14.99 -38.90 33.57
C ASP A 570 -14.96 -37.81 34.64
N ALA A 571 -15.48 -36.61 34.35
CA ALA A 571 -15.56 -35.52 35.34
C ALA A 571 -16.74 -35.66 36.31
N GLU A 572 -17.86 -36.24 35.86
CA GLU A 572 -19.01 -36.57 36.72
C GLU A 572 -18.73 -37.79 37.61
N GLU A 573 -18.03 -38.80 37.10
CA GLU A 573 -17.65 -39.98 37.88
C GLU A 573 -16.59 -39.66 38.97
N LYS A 574 -15.66 -38.70 38.71
CA LYS A 574 -14.72 -38.20 39.72
C LYS A 574 -15.36 -37.32 40.78
N ASN A 575 -16.41 -36.54 40.46
CA ASN A 575 -17.12 -35.72 41.41
C ASN A 575 -18.14 -36.53 42.23
N GLY A 576 -18.61 -37.70 41.74
CA GLY A 576 -19.47 -38.63 42.45
C GLY A 576 -18.74 -39.45 43.53
N LYS A 577 -17.42 -39.69 43.35
CA LYS A 577 -16.60 -40.48 44.32
C LYS A 577 -15.98 -39.68 45.45
N THR A 578 -16.13 -38.36 45.49
CA THR A 578 -15.64 -37.49 46.58
C THR A 578 -16.73 -37.05 47.59
N LYS A 579 -17.94 -37.64 47.50
CA LYS A 579 -19.06 -37.41 48.45
C LYS A 579 -19.57 -38.74 49.03
N GLY A 580 -18.69 -39.66 49.34
CA GLY A 580 -18.99 -40.86 50.09
C GLY A 580 -18.14 -40.95 51.33
#